data_a34e8ec67685f5c9e4484c1db20feea8
#
_entry.id   a34e8ec67685f5c9e4484c1db20feea8
#
_cell.length_a   1.000
_cell.length_b   1.000
_cell.length_c   1.000
_cell.angle_alpha   90.00
_cell.angle_beta   90.00
_cell.angle_gamma   90.00
#
_symmetry.space_group_name_H-M   'P 1'
#
loop_
_entity.id
_entity.type
_entity.pdbx_description
1 polymer ?
#
loop_
_entity_poly.entity_id
_entity_poly.type
_entity_poly.pdbx_seq_one_letter_code
_entity_poly.pdbx_strand_id
1 'polypeptide(L)'
;MRGLAKLDGLPESMALHIPRCRSVHTFTMRFPLDLIWLDREGRVVRIDEAVPPRRVRSCTRARSVVEANAGTAPAFLAAGLAGA
;
A
#
# COMPACT_ATOMS: atom_id res chain seq x y z
N MET A 1 4.00 6.76 11.16
CA MET A 1 4.07 5.48 10.44
C MET A 1 2.82 4.67 10.73
N ARG A 2 2.20 4.15 9.70
CA ARG A 2 0.93 3.42 9.80
C ARG A 2 1.00 2.11 9.05
N GLY A 3 0.11 1.17 9.39
CA GLY A 3 0.04 -0.11 8.72
C GLY A 3 -1.09 -0.97 9.27
N LEU A 4 -1.28 -2.13 8.67
CA LEU A 4 -2.31 -3.10 9.04
C LEU A 4 -1.77 -4.02 10.13
N ALA A 5 -1.74 -3.54 11.37
CA ALA A 5 -1.22 -4.31 12.48
C ALA A 5 -2.20 -5.44 12.86
N LYS A 6 -1.65 -6.60 13.20
CA LYS A 6 -2.41 -7.74 13.74
C LYS A 6 -3.42 -8.38 12.79
N LEU A 7 -3.32 -8.13 11.49
CA LEU A 7 -4.17 -8.79 10.51
C LEU A 7 -3.40 -9.89 9.82
N ASP A 8 -4.06 -11.02 9.60
CA ASP A 8 -3.48 -12.16 8.88
C ASP A 8 -3.60 -12.02 7.37
N GLY A 9 -4.45 -11.11 6.91
CA GLY A 9 -4.63 -10.83 5.49
C GLY A 9 -5.83 -9.94 5.27
N LEU A 10 -5.88 -9.35 4.08
CA LEU A 10 -7.04 -8.61 3.63
C LEU A 10 -7.85 -9.50 2.68
N PRO A 11 -9.17 -9.34 2.61
CA PRO A 11 -9.92 -9.92 1.51
C PRO A 11 -9.31 -9.48 0.18
N GLU A 12 -9.27 -10.37 -0.82
CA GLU A 12 -8.60 -10.10 -2.10
C GLU A 12 -9.07 -8.81 -2.78
N SER A 13 -10.34 -8.47 -2.58
CA SER A 13 -10.93 -7.28 -3.20
C SER A 13 -10.76 -6.02 -2.36
N MET A 14 -10.08 -6.10 -1.22
CA MET A 14 -9.94 -4.95 -0.33
C MET A 14 -8.53 -4.35 -0.37
N ALA A 15 -8.50 -3.05 -0.21
CA ALA A 15 -7.28 -2.29 -0.02
C ALA A 15 -7.53 -1.23 1.05
N LEU A 16 -6.50 -0.87 1.78
CA LEU A 16 -6.59 0.15 2.80
C LEU A 16 -5.86 1.41 2.33
N HIS A 17 -6.62 2.51 2.19
CA HIS A 17 -6.03 3.80 1.88
C HIS A 17 -5.66 4.53 3.16
N ILE A 18 -4.41 4.92 3.27
CA ILE A 18 -3.88 5.65 4.43
C ILE A 18 -3.48 7.04 3.96
N PRO A 19 -4.27 8.07 4.32
CA PRO A 19 -3.95 9.44 3.91
C PRO A 19 -2.78 10.01 4.71
N ARG A 20 -2.11 10.99 4.13
CA ARG A 20 -1.01 11.71 4.78
C ARG A 20 0.05 10.77 5.32
N CYS A 21 0.42 9.79 4.51
CA CYS A 21 1.35 8.76 4.92
C CYS A 21 2.49 8.65 3.90
N ARG A 22 3.72 8.78 4.36
CA ARG A 22 4.92 8.67 3.55
C ARG A 22 5.83 7.54 3.99
N SER A 23 5.44 6.83 5.04
CA SER A 23 6.24 5.75 5.59
C SER A 23 5.34 4.68 6.18
N VAL A 24 5.64 3.42 5.86
CA VAL A 24 4.89 2.27 6.33
C VAL A 24 5.86 1.26 6.91
N HIS A 25 5.47 0.62 8.01
CA HIS A 25 6.18 -0.54 8.53
C HIS A 25 5.29 -1.77 8.48
N THR A 26 5.92 -2.93 8.28
CA THR A 26 5.22 -4.21 8.17
C THR A 26 5.61 -5.18 9.28
N PHE A 27 6.08 -4.65 10.43
CA PHE A 27 6.63 -5.48 11.50
C PHE A 27 5.62 -6.46 12.11
N THR A 28 4.35 -6.08 12.16
CA THR A 28 3.30 -6.92 12.75
C THR A 28 2.54 -7.74 11.72
N MET A 29 2.91 -7.63 10.45
CA MET A 29 2.24 -8.35 9.39
C MET A 29 2.79 -9.77 9.27
N ARG A 30 1.96 -10.70 8.82
CA ARG A 30 2.33 -12.10 8.60
C ARG A 30 2.41 -12.47 7.13
N PHE A 31 2.11 -11.53 6.26
CA PHE A 31 2.02 -11.76 4.82
C PHE A 31 2.56 -10.53 4.10
N PRO A 32 3.04 -10.69 2.87
CA PRO A 32 3.54 -9.55 2.10
C PRO A 32 2.40 -8.66 1.62
N LEU A 33 2.73 -7.38 1.40
CA LEU A 33 1.79 -6.37 0.94
C LEU A 33 2.32 -5.67 -0.30
N ASP A 34 1.41 -5.26 -1.17
CA ASP A 34 1.71 -4.27 -2.19
C ASP A 34 1.42 -2.88 -1.62
N LEU A 35 2.33 -1.95 -1.84
CA LEU A 35 2.19 -0.57 -1.42
C LEU A 35 2.11 0.32 -2.66
N ILE A 36 0.98 0.98 -2.84
CA ILE A 36 0.77 1.89 -3.96
C ILE A 36 0.84 3.30 -3.42
N TRP A 37 1.93 4.01 -3.73
CA TRP A 37 2.17 5.36 -3.25
C TRP A 37 1.54 6.37 -4.18
N LEU A 38 0.75 7.28 -3.62
CA LEU A 38 0.00 8.28 -4.38
C LEU A 38 0.46 9.68 -4.01
N ASP A 39 0.48 10.58 -4.99
CA ASP A 39 0.74 11.98 -4.74
C ASP A 39 -0.55 12.71 -4.30
N ARG A 40 -0.47 14.03 -4.15
CA ARG A 40 -1.62 14.81 -3.68
C ARG A 40 -2.78 14.83 -4.67
N GLU A 41 -2.54 14.56 -5.94
CA GLU A 41 -3.57 14.44 -6.97
C GLU A 41 -4.14 13.03 -7.08
N GLY A 42 -3.64 12.10 -6.27
CA GLY A 42 -4.08 10.71 -6.33
C GLY A 42 -3.41 9.89 -7.43
N ARG A 43 -2.31 10.39 -7.99
CA ARG A 43 -1.58 9.66 -9.03
C ARG A 43 -0.52 8.77 -8.42
N VAL A 44 -0.31 7.62 -9.02
CA VAL A 44 0.73 6.69 -8.56
C VAL A 44 2.11 7.29 -8.83
N VAL A 45 2.91 7.40 -7.78
CA VAL A 45 4.30 7.84 -7.90
C VAL A 45 5.29 6.68 -7.72
N ARG A 46 4.84 5.59 -7.07
CA ARG A 46 5.68 4.41 -6.87
C ARG A 46 4.82 3.24 -6.41
N ILE A 47 5.25 2.03 -6.77
CA ILE A 47 4.65 0.80 -6.28
C ILE A 47 5.76 -0.06 -5.71
N ASP A 48 5.62 -0.47 -4.46
CA ASP A 48 6.48 -1.47 -3.85
C ASP A 48 5.70 -2.77 -3.81
N GLU A 49 6.11 -3.74 -4.62
CA GLU A 49 5.39 -5.01 -4.74
C GLU A 49 5.92 -6.04 -3.75
N ALA A 50 4.99 -6.81 -3.19
CA ALA A 50 5.30 -7.95 -2.33
C ALA A 50 6.30 -7.59 -1.22
N VAL A 51 6.06 -6.47 -0.53
CA VAL A 51 6.89 -6.06 0.60
C VAL A 51 6.72 -7.08 1.72
N PRO A 52 7.77 -7.79 2.11
CA PRO A 52 7.65 -8.82 3.14
C PRO A 52 7.43 -8.20 4.52
N PRO A 53 7.02 -9.02 5.49
CA PRO A 53 6.97 -8.57 6.88
C PRO A 53 8.33 -8.06 7.36
N ARG A 54 8.31 -7.26 8.42
CA ARG A 54 9.50 -6.71 9.08
C ARG A 54 10.32 -5.78 8.18
N ARG A 55 9.64 -4.98 7.37
CA ARG A 55 10.28 -3.99 6.53
C ARG A 55 9.71 -2.61 6.80
N VAL A 56 10.48 -1.62 6.45
CA VAL A 56 10.05 -0.22 6.41
C VAL A 56 10.20 0.25 4.97
N ARG A 57 9.19 0.93 4.47
CA ARG A 57 9.22 1.55 3.15
C ARG A 57 8.76 2.99 3.27
N SER A 58 9.43 3.87 2.56
CA SER A 58 9.13 5.30 2.57
C SER A 58 9.12 5.83 1.15
N CYS A 59 8.30 6.84 0.92
CA CYS A 59 8.27 7.53 -0.36
C CYS A 59 8.06 9.02 -0.09
N THR A 60 9.10 9.82 -0.28
CA THR A 60 9.05 11.25 0.03
C THR A 60 8.12 12.02 -0.88
N ARG A 61 7.88 11.53 -2.10
CA ARG A 61 6.97 12.16 -3.06
C ARG A 61 5.51 11.81 -2.81
N ALA A 62 5.26 10.85 -1.92
CA ALA A 62 3.91 10.41 -1.66
C ALA A 62 3.18 11.36 -0.71
N ARG A 63 1.86 11.39 -0.85
CA ARG A 63 0.96 12.02 0.10
C ARG A 63 0.16 10.97 0.85
N SER A 64 -0.11 9.85 0.21
CA SER A 64 -0.87 8.75 0.79
C SER A 64 -0.35 7.43 0.23
N VAL A 65 -0.81 6.35 0.80
CA VAL A 65 -0.47 5.01 0.36
C VAL A 65 -1.70 4.12 0.42
N VAL A 66 -1.79 3.18 -0.52
CA VAL A 66 -2.80 2.12 -0.49
C VAL A 66 -2.07 0.82 -0.21
N GLU A 67 -2.50 0.13 0.85
CA GLU A 67 -1.99 -1.19 1.22
C GLU A 67 -2.96 -2.26 0.73
N ALA A 68 -2.44 -3.25 0.04
CA ALA A 68 -3.22 -4.36 -0.50
C ALA A 68 -2.43 -5.65 -0.38
N ASN A 69 -3.10 -6.79 -0.51
CA ASN A 69 -2.40 -8.07 -0.52
C ASN A 69 -1.43 -8.14 -1.69
N ALA A 70 -0.31 -8.80 -1.49
CA ALA A 70 0.71 -8.95 -2.53
C ALA A 70 0.11 -9.54 -3.81
N GLY A 71 0.48 -8.95 -4.95
CA GLY A 71 -0.02 -9.39 -6.25
C GLY A 71 -1.33 -8.75 -6.67
N THR A 72 -1.97 -7.95 -5.81
CA THR A 72 -3.28 -7.36 -6.15
C THR A 72 -3.18 -5.93 -6.68
N ALA A 73 -2.03 -5.27 -6.58
CA ALA A 73 -1.87 -3.90 -7.05
C ALA A 73 -2.29 -3.72 -8.52
N PRO A 74 -1.91 -4.61 -9.47
CA PRO A 74 -2.33 -4.43 -10.85
C PRO A 74 -3.85 -4.42 -11.03
N ALA A 75 -4.57 -5.25 -10.26
CA ALA A 75 -6.02 -5.30 -10.34
C ALA A 75 -6.66 -4.00 -9.86
N PHE A 76 -6.14 -3.43 -8.77
CA PHE A 76 -6.64 -2.14 -8.28
C PHE A 76 -6.34 -1.00 -9.24
N LEU A 77 -5.17 -1.01 -9.86
CA LEU A 77 -4.83 0.00 -10.88
C LEU A 77 -5.72 -0.13 -12.11
N ALA A 78 -5.98 -1.35 -12.56
CA ALA A 78 -6.87 -1.59 -13.68
C ALA A 78 -8.31 -1.13 -13.39
N ALA A 79 -8.72 -1.18 -12.13
CA ALA A 79 -10.03 -0.69 -11.70
C ALA A 79 -10.10 0.83 -11.55
N GLY A 80 -9.00 1.54 -11.81
CA GLY A 80 -8.99 3.00 -11.79
C GLY A 80 -8.64 3.62 -10.44
N LEU A 81 -7.97 2.88 -9.57
CA LEU A 81 -7.62 3.37 -8.23
C LEU A 81 -6.89 4.70 -8.26
N ALA A 82 -5.96 4.87 -9.18
CA ALA A 82 -5.06 6.01 -9.19
C ALA A 82 -5.24 6.84 -10.45
N GLY A 83 -6.17 7.73 -10.44
CA GLY A 83 -6.31 8.69 -11.51
C GLY A 83 -7.37 8.34 -12.53
N ALA A 84 -8.29 7.57 -12.09
CA ALA A 84 -9.48 7.35 -12.90
C ALA A 84 -10.22 8.66 -13.07
#